data_e900d367806ee3e3709c69b6c93171f7
#
_entry.id   e900d367806ee3e3709c69b6c93171f7
#
_cell.length_a   1.000
_cell.length_b   1.000
_cell.length_c   1.000
_cell.angle_alpha   90.00
_cell.angle_beta   90.00
_cell.angle_gamma   90.00
#
_symmetry.space_group_name_H-M   'P 1'
#
loop_
_entity.id
_entity.type
_entity.pdbx_description
1 polymer ?
#
loop_
_entity_poly.entity_id
_entity_poly.type
_entity_poly.pdbx_seq_one_letter_code
_entity_poly.pdbx_strand_id
1 'polypeptide(L)'
;MTRWTLTAIFVLLLASRLAHLNIVWVEEGYPAAAAVQILDSGKTLYKDIWFDKPAGTAYLYCLWGARTGLALRLADTVFLFACCFLLYRFGRVLWGREADGLLAAALLAIFLTFGIPAAVMAIAPDLALVLPHIAAVYLAFQERPLWAGVLAGVGFWINSKALFVLASCALFLTPGVDWIRLAGGFALVTAAQFGLLVSQGACGAYWDQVWRWGAMYARDTFVEQPVVYGFKQTLNWCGFQAAAVLGAVMFFRNTRSQGVSGSGTSSLVLVWRFAGWIMLSLIPVALGLRFFPRYYFQLLPVVALLGARGFTLSSRPVRSLMIILALIPIARFGPRYAILTGDLIAGRPHSWTDLALAQDSERVAKALAHEPPGSLFVWGYRPDIYALTRLPAATAFLDSQPIDGVLADRHLKDSRISAPEWAARFEGTVERARPDYMVDGLGRLNPQLAIPKPWLESYDAFADTGQSIVYRRRTKQ
;
A
#
# COMPACT_ATOMS: atom_id res chain seq x y z
N MET A 1 29.85 -13.12 4.17
CA MET A 1 29.14 -12.52 3.01
C MET A 1 27.68 -12.22 3.36
N THR A 2 26.91 -13.17 3.83
CA THR A 2 25.47 -13.03 4.13
C THR A 2 25.11 -11.86 5.05
N ARG A 3 25.81 -11.74 6.19
CA ARG A 3 25.56 -10.63 7.14
C ARG A 3 25.76 -9.26 6.47
N TRP A 4 26.82 -9.09 5.71
CA TRP A 4 27.13 -7.84 5.02
C TRP A 4 26.08 -7.47 3.95
N THR A 5 25.60 -8.46 3.18
CA THR A 5 24.55 -8.21 2.17
C THR A 5 23.23 -7.81 2.84
N LEU A 6 22.81 -8.50 3.91
CA LEU A 6 21.60 -8.14 4.65
C LEU A 6 21.73 -6.78 5.33
N THR A 7 22.90 -6.46 5.89
CA THR A 7 23.18 -5.12 6.43
C THR A 7 23.10 -4.05 5.35
N ALA A 8 23.66 -4.30 4.15
CA ALA A 8 23.58 -3.37 3.03
C ALA A 8 22.12 -3.14 2.57
N ILE A 9 21.31 -4.20 2.52
CA ILE A 9 19.87 -4.11 2.24
C ILE A 9 19.18 -3.24 3.31
N PHE A 10 19.42 -3.48 4.59
CA PHE A 10 18.85 -2.70 5.68
C PHE A 10 19.22 -1.22 5.57
N VAL A 11 20.51 -0.92 5.35
CA VAL A 11 21.01 0.46 5.20
C VAL A 11 20.39 1.15 3.98
N LEU A 12 20.27 0.45 2.85
CA LEU A 12 19.61 0.98 1.65
C LEU A 12 18.13 1.36 1.94
N LEU A 13 17.39 0.45 2.58
CA LEU A 13 16.00 0.68 2.95
C LEU A 13 15.88 1.85 3.92
N LEU A 14 16.72 1.90 4.96
CA LEU A 14 16.74 2.97 5.96
C LEU A 14 17.05 4.33 5.31
N ALA A 15 18.11 4.42 4.53
CA ALA A 15 18.52 5.66 3.86
C ALA A 15 17.43 6.19 2.94
N SER A 16 16.79 5.32 2.15
CA SER A 16 15.70 5.71 1.26
C SER A 16 14.48 6.23 2.02
N ARG A 17 14.15 5.67 3.19
CA ARG A 17 13.03 6.12 4.04
C ARG A 17 13.36 7.42 4.76
N LEU A 18 14.56 7.56 5.27
CA LEU A 18 14.99 8.80 5.93
C LEU A 18 15.04 9.99 4.97
N ALA A 19 15.32 9.78 3.67
CA ALA A 19 15.19 10.84 2.65
C ALA A 19 13.76 11.41 2.53
N HIS A 20 12.74 10.67 3.00
CA HIS A 20 11.33 11.07 3.01
C HIS A 20 10.82 11.39 4.43
N LEU A 21 11.69 11.79 5.34
CA LEU A 21 11.39 11.92 6.77
C LEU A 21 10.14 12.77 7.05
N ASN A 22 10.01 13.92 6.40
CA ASN A 22 8.93 14.88 6.62
C ASN A 22 7.76 14.73 5.63
N ILE A 23 7.79 13.71 4.77
CA ILE A 23 6.77 13.50 3.76
C ILE A 23 5.80 12.45 4.26
N VAL A 24 4.50 12.72 4.24
CA VAL A 24 3.44 11.72 4.46
C VAL A 24 2.68 11.59 3.14
N TRP A 25 2.71 10.41 2.54
CA TRP A 25 1.96 10.14 1.33
C TRP A 25 0.47 9.94 1.67
N VAL A 26 -0.41 10.37 0.79
CA VAL A 26 -1.86 10.28 1.02
C VAL A 26 -2.30 8.83 1.30
N GLU A 27 -1.72 7.86 0.59
CA GLU A 27 -2.03 6.44 0.78
C GLU A 27 -1.60 5.87 2.14
N GLU A 28 -0.56 6.42 2.77
CA GLU A 28 -0.19 6.08 4.16
C GLU A 28 -0.92 6.97 5.15
N GLY A 29 -1.26 8.19 4.74
CA GLY A 29 -2.04 9.14 5.52
C GLY A 29 -3.42 8.61 5.91
N TYR A 30 -4.08 7.86 5.01
CA TYR A 30 -5.42 7.34 5.26
C TYR A 30 -5.49 6.31 6.41
N PRO A 31 -4.70 5.20 6.39
CA PRO A 31 -4.66 4.30 7.54
C PRO A 31 -4.06 4.94 8.80
N ALA A 32 -3.10 5.87 8.65
CA ALA A 32 -2.55 6.60 9.79
C ALA A 32 -3.60 7.51 10.45
N ALA A 33 -4.41 8.22 9.66
CA ALA A 33 -5.52 9.03 10.16
C ALA A 33 -6.55 8.19 10.91
N ALA A 34 -6.95 7.05 10.35
CA ALA A 34 -7.86 6.12 11.03
C ALA A 34 -7.27 5.63 12.36
N ALA A 35 -5.98 5.27 12.37
CA ALA A 35 -5.28 4.85 13.59
C ALA A 35 -5.20 5.96 14.64
N VAL A 36 -4.96 7.23 14.23
CA VAL A 36 -5.01 8.39 15.13
C VAL A 36 -6.39 8.53 15.77
N GLN A 37 -7.47 8.43 14.99
CA GLN A 37 -8.83 8.53 15.54
C GLN A 37 -9.16 7.37 16.51
N ILE A 38 -8.64 6.17 16.26
CA ILE A 38 -8.79 5.03 17.17
C ILE A 38 -8.03 5.30 18.47
N LEU A 39 -6.77 5.72 18.40
CA LEU A 39 -5.88 5.83 19.55
C LEU A 39 -6.18 7.08 20.42
N ASP A 40 -6.39 8.22 19.77
CA ASP A 40 -6.47 9.50 20.47
C ASP A 40 -7.91 9.91 20.79
N SER A 41 -8.88 9.48 19.96
CA SER A 41 -10.29 9.84 20.11
C SER A 41 -11.17 8.67 20.56
N GLY A 42 -10.63 7.46 20.71
CA GLY A 42 -11.36 6.26 21.13
C GLY A 42 -12.45 5.83 20.13
N LYS A 43 -12.34 6.26 18.88
CA LYS A 43 -13.34 5.94 17.84
C LYS A 43 -13.23 4.51 17.36
N THR A 44 -14.36 3.90 17.04
CA THR A 44 -14.46 2.55 16.50
C THR A 44 -14.47 2.59 14.98
N LEU A 45 -13.60 1.80 14.36
CA LEU A 45 -13.50 1.68 12.90
C LEU A 45 -14.84 1.18 12.32
N TYR A 46 -15.24 1.70 11.18
CA TYR A 46 -16.49 1.51 10.46
C TYR A 46 -17.73 2.10 11.15
N LYS A 47 -17.81 2.12 12.46
CA LYS A 47 -18.94 2.69 13.19
C LYS A 47 -18.82 4.21 13.31
N ASP A 48 -17.68 4.67 13.81
CA ASP A 48 -17.41 6.10 14.05
C ASP A 48 -16.46 6.71 13.02
N ILE A 49 -15.81 5.86 12.23
CA ILE A 49 -14.87 6.22 11.17
C ILE A 49 -15.27 5.47 9.90
N TRP A 50 -15.52 6.21 8.83
CA TRP A 50 -15.62 5.63 7.50
C TRP A 50 -14.25 5.12 7.04
N PHE A 51 -14.18 3.85 6.66
CA PHE A 51 -12.94 3.25 6.20
C PHE A 51 -13.21 2.17 5.13
N ASP A 52 -12.92 2.47 3.87
CA ASP A 52 -13.24 1.64 2.71
C ASP A 52 -12.25 0.48 2.46
N LYS A 53 -11.37 0.20 3.42
CA LYS A 53 -10.39 -0.89 3.36
C LYS A 53 -10.60 -1.87 4.53
N PRO A 54 -10.10 -3.12 4.41
CA PRO A 54 -10.03 -4.01 5.58
C PRO A 54 -9.22 -3.38 6.72
N ALA A 55 -9.60 -3.68 7.97
CA ALA A 55 -9.11 -2.99 9.16
C ALA A 55 -7.61 -3.14 9.44
N GLY A 56 -6.98 -4.19 8.90
CA GLY A 56 -5.62 -4.56 9.26
C GLY A 56 -4.58 -3.48 9.03
N THR A 57 -4.73 -2.62 8.02
CA THR A 57 -3.80 -1.51 7.81
C THR A 57 -3.93 -0.43 8.86
N ALA A 58 -5.14 -0.04 9.27
CA ALA A 58 -5.33 0.92 10.36
C ALA A 58 -4.74 0.39 11.67
N TYR A 59 -5.00 -0.87 12.02
CA TYR A 59 -4.41 -1.50 13.21
C TYR A 59 -2.90 -1.69 13.11
N LEU A 60 -2.35 -1.92 11.92
CA LEU A 60 -0.91 -1.94 11.70
C LEU A 60 -0.27 -0.60 12.13
N TYR A 61 -0.88 0.53 11.75
CA TYR A 61 -0.39 1.85 12.13
C TYR A 61 -0.52 2.13 13.63
N CYS A 62 -1.45 1.49 14.34
CA CYS A 62 -1.53 1.58 15.79
C CYS A 62 -0.28 1.01 16.51
N LEU A 63 0.45 0.08 15.90
CA LEU A 63 1.62 -0.56 16.51
C LEU A 63 2.75 0.42 16.89
N TRP A 64 2.87 1.54 16.15
CA TRP A 64 3.82 2.61 16.49
C TRP A 64 3.15 3.92 16.88
N GLY A 65 1.89 3.83 17.36
CA GLY A 65 1.10 4.97 17.82
C GLY A 65 0.65 5.92 16.71
N ALA A 66 0.58 5.45 15.47
CA ALA A 66 0.26 6.24 14.27
C ALA A 66 1.10 7.54 14.16
N ARG A 67 2.32 7.52 14.71
CA ARG A 67 3.24 8.68 14.65
C ARG A 67 3.85 8.78 13.26
N THR A 68 3.92 10.00 12.73
CA THR A 68 4.58 10.35 11.47
C THR A 68 6.10 10.58 11.68
N GLY A 69 6.79 11.05 10.66
CA GLY A 69 8.23 11.35 10.75
C GLY A 69 9.09 10.10 11.00
N LEU A 70 10.04 10.22 11.94
CA LEU A 70 11.02 9.17 12.19
C LEU A 70 10.39 7.82 12.57
N ALA A 71 9.35 7.83 13.41
CA ALA A 71 8.67 6.60 13.83
C ALA A 71 8.08 5.84 12.64
N LEU A 72 7.40 6.55 11.72
CA LEU A 72 6.86 5.98 10.49
C LEU A 72 7.99 5.41 9.62
N ARG A 73 9.05 6.16 9.39
CA ARG A 73 10.15 5.72 8.51
C ARG A 73 10.95 4.54 9.08
N LEU A 74 11.07 4.44 10.39
CA LEU A 74 11.65 3.27 11.05
C LEU A 74 10.72 2.05 10.94
N ALA A 75 9.41 2.22 11.17
CA ALA A 75 8.43 1.15 10.98
C ALA A 75 8.42 0.62 9.53
N ASP A 76 8.43 1.53 8.54
CA ASP A 76 8.57 1.19 7.11
C ASP A 76 9.83 0.36 6.85
N THR A 77 10.98 0.82 7.37
CA THR A 77 12.27 0.16 7.18
C THR A 77 12.25 -1.26 7.73
N VAL A 78 11.78 -1.43 8.97
CA VAL A 78 11.68 -2.74 9.64
C VAL A 78 10.74 -3.67 8.87
N PHE A 79 9.58 -3.16 8.45
CA PHE A 79 8.60 -3.93 7.69
C PHE A 79 9.18 -4.43 6.37
N LEU A 80 9.81 -3.56 5.59
CA LEU A 80 10.40 -3.93 4.29
C LEU A 80 11.62 -4.82 4.44
N PHE A 81 12.42 -4.60 5.48
CA PHE A 81 13.52 -5.50 5.78
C PHE A 81 13.02 -6.91 6.14
N ALA A 82 11.91 -7.00 6.89
CA ALA A 82 11.27 -8.28 7.17
C ALA A 82 10.81 -8.99 5.89
N CYS A 83 10.24 -8.26 4.90
CA CYS A 83 9.91 -8.81 3.58
C CYS A 83 11.15 -9.37 2.87
N CYS A 84 12.23 -8.59 2.82
CA CYS A 84 13.49 -8.99 2.17
C CYS A 84 14.15 -10.18 2.89
N PHE A 85 14.19 -10.16 4.22
CA PHE A 85 14.76 -11.23 5.02
C PHE A 85 13.98 -12.55 4.86
N LEU A 86 12.66 -12.46 4.86
CA LEU A 86 11.81 -13.62 4.66
C LEU A 86 11.96 -14.20 3.25
N LEU A 87 12.07 -13.35 2.23
CA LEU A 87 12.32 -13.78 0.86
C LEU A 87 13.71 -14.42 0.70
N TYR A 88 14.72 -13.87 1.40
CA TYR A 88 16.03 -14.54 1.52
C TYR A 88 15.92 -15.95 2.07
N ARG A 89 15.20 -16.11 3.20
CA ARG A 89 14.98 -17.42 3.83
C ARG A 89 14.27 -18.38 2.89
N PHE A 90 13.22 -17.89 2.22
CA PHE A 90 12.47 -18.68 1.25
C PHE A 90 13.36 -19.12 0.07
N GLY A 91 14.05 -18.19 -0.57
CA GLY A 91 14.92 -18.50 -1.72
C GLY A 91 16.05 -19.46 -1.36
N ARG A 92 16.64 -19.32 -0.15
CA ARG A 92 17.66 -20.24 0.34
C ARG A 92 17.14 -21.66 0.53
N VAL A 93 15.94 -21.82 1.11
CA VAL A 93 15.34 -23.14 1.34
C VAL A 93 14.87 -23.74 0.00
N LEU A 94 14.24 -22.95 -0.84
CA LEU A 94 13.69 -23.37 -2.12
C LEU A 94 14.75 -23.89 -3.09
N TRP A 95 15.88 -23.19 -3.18
CA TRP A 95 16.94 -23.50 -4.14
C TRP A 95 18.15 -24.23 -3.55
N GLY A 96 18.15 -24.44 -2.23
CA GLY A 96 19.28 -25.06 -1.52
C GLY A 96 20.58 -24.24 -1.55
N ARG A 97 20.53 -22.97 -1.96
CA ARG A 97 21.72 -22.11 -2.15
C ARG A 97 21.51 -20.75 -1.51
N GLU A 98 22.47 -20.38 -0.67
CA GLU A 98 22.43 -19.09 0.04
C GLU A 98 22.47 -17.88 -0.92
N ALA A 99 23.25 -17.99 -2.00
CA ALA A 99 23.38 -16.94 -3.00
C ALA A 99 22.05 -16.61 -3.71
N ASP A 100 21.22 -17.62 -4.00
CA ASP A 100 19.92 -17.42 -4.66
C ASP A 100 18.95 -16.69 -3.72
N GLY A 101 18.99 -17.02 -2.41
CA GLY A 101 18.20 -16.31 -1.41
C GLY A 101 18.62 -14.85 -1.25
N LEU A 102 19.94 -14.59 -1.15
CA LEU A 102 20.47 -13.22 -1.05
C LEU A 102 20.16 -12.39 -2.27
N LEU A 103 20.25 -12.96 -3.45
CA LEU A 103 19.92 -12.26 -4.69
C LEU A 103 18.43 -11.96 -4.79
N ALA A 104 17.54 -12.88 -4.36
CA ALA A 104 16.10 -12.63 -4.30
C ALA A 104 15.77 -11.46 -3.36
N ALA A 105 16.39 -11.43 -2.17
CA ALA A 105 16.24 -10.33 -1.23
C ALA A 105 16.75 -9.00 -1.79
N ALA A 106 17.92 -9.01 -2.47
CA ALA A 106 18.50 -7.81 -3.09
C ALA A 106 17.61 -7.28 -4.22
N LEU A 107 17.09 -8.15 -5.10
CA LEU A 107 16.13 -7.75 -6.13
C LEU A 107 14.86 -7.14 -5.53
N LEU A 108 14.29 -7.78 -4.50
CA LEU A 108 13.12 -7.23 -3.81
C LEU A 108 13.42 -5.86 -3.20
N ALA A 109 14.56 -5.69 -2.52
CA ALA A 109 14.97 -4.42 -1.93
C ALA A 109 15.14 -3.31 -2.97
N ILE A 110 15.74 -3.62 -4.13
CA ILE A 110 15.88 -2.69 -5.25
C ILE A 110 14.49 -2.24 -5.74
N PHE A 111 13.57 -3.17 -5.95
CA PHE A 111 12.25 -2.86 -6.49
C PHE A 111 11.31 -2.19 -5.49
N LEU A 112 11.48 -2.44 -4.19
CA LEU A 112 10.77 -1.73 -3.11
C LEU A 112 11.41 -0.39 -2.75
N THR A 113 12.55 -0.06 -3.34
CA THR A 113 13.23 1.23 -3.16
C THR A 113 13.13 2.08 -4.42
N PHE A 114 13.57 1.56 -5.56
CA PHE A 114 13.72 2.30 -6.81
C PHE A 114 12.49 2.08 -7.72
N GLY A 115 11.35 2.59 -7.29
CA GLY A 115 10.09 2.59 -8.02
C GLY A 115 9.41 3.96 -7.98
N ILE A 116 8.16 4.03 -8.40
CA ILE A 116 7.36 5.26 -8.28
C ILE A 116 7.17 5.58 -6.79
N PRO A 117 7.65 6.75 -6.30
CA PRO A 117 7.74 7.03 -4.87
C PRO A 117 6.42 6.88 -4.12
N ALA A 118 5.32 7.41 -4.64
CA ALA A 118 4.00 7.27 -4.04
C ALA A 118 3.55 5.80 -3.86
N ALA A 119 4.09 4.87 -4.67
CA ALA A 119 3.79 3.44 -4.52
C ALA A 119 4.73 2.76 -3.51
N VAL A 120 6.06 2.97 -3.64
CA VAL A 120 7.04 2.20 -2.87
C VAL A 120 7.32 2.75 -1.48
N MET A 121 7.00 4.05 -1.21
CA MET A 121 7.24 4.67 0.10
C MET A 121 6.10 4.42 1.09
N ALA A 122 4.85 4.39 0.62
CA ALA A 122 3.70 4.25 1.49
C ALA A 122 3.42 2.79 1.87
N ILE A 123 3.34 2.46 3.17
CA ILE A 123 2.76 1.18 3.64
C ILE A 123 1.23 1.25 3.50
N ALA A 124 0.78 1.29 2.25
CA ALA A 124 -0.61 1.14 1.86
C ALA A 124 -1.02 -0.36 1.85
N PRO A 125 -2.31 -0.70 1.77
CA PRO A 125 -2.77 -2.09 1.83
C PRO A 125 -2.08 -3.05 0.87
N ASP A 126 -1.71 -2.61 -0.33
CA ASP A 126 -1.03 -3.45 -1.32
C ASP A 126 0.41 -3.78 -0.92
N LEU A 127 1.15 -2.83 -0.36
CA LEU A 127 2.50 -3.05 0.15
C LEU A 127 2.46 -3.84 1.47
N ALA A 128 1.53 -3.51 2.35
CA ALA A 128 1.35 -4.21 3.63
C ALA A 128 1.03 -5.70 3.45
N LEU A 129 0.38 -6.09 2.35
CA LEU A 129 0.10 -7.49 2.03
C LEU A 129 1.35 -8.29 1.64
N VAL A 130 2.46 -7.65 1.23
CA VAL A 130 3.65 -8.37 0.72
C VAL A 130 4.27 -9.29 1.78
N LEU A 131 4.37 -8.85 3.02
CA LEU A 131 4.94 -9.67 4.10
C LEU A 131 4.12 -10.94 4.39
N PRO A 132 2.81 -10.84 4.69
CA PRO A 132 2.00 -12.05 4.90
C PRO A 132 1.90 -12.92 3.63
N HIS A 133 1.96 -12.34 2.44
CA HIS A 133 2.00 -13.09 1.18
C HIS A 133 3.25 -13.99 1.10
N ILE A 134 4.45 -13.42 1.26
CA ILE A 134 5.70 -14.19 1.25
C ILE A 134 5.65 -15.27 2.33
N ALA A 135 5.22 -14.92 3.54
CA ALA A 135 5.17 -15.81 4.67
C ALA A 135 4.19 -16.99 4.46
N ALA A 136 2.99 -16.70 3.94
CA ALA A 136 1.98 -17.73 3.67
C ALA A 136 2.47 -18.75 2.63
N VAL A 137 2.97 -18.27 1.48
CA VAL A 137 3.45 -19.17 0.42
C VAL A 137 4.71 -19.93 0.87
N TYR A 138 5.61 -19.29 1.64
CA TYR A 138 6.77 -19.97 2.22
C TYR A 138 6.38 -21.12 3.16
N LEU A 139 5.39 -20.89 4.04
CA LEU A 139 4.89 -21.93 4.94
C LEU A 139 4.13 -23.04 4.19
N ALA A 140 3.38 -22.70 3.14
CA ALA A 140 2.77 -23.70 2.27
C ALA A 140 3.82 -24.57 1.59
N PHE A 141 4.91 -23.96 1.08
CA PHE A 141 6.05 -24.69 0.53
C PHE A 141 6.74 -25.59 1.56
N GLN A 142 6.74 -25.22 2.84
CA GLN A 142 7.25 -26.02 3.95
C GLN A 142 6.25 -27.08 4.48
N GLU A 143 5.15 -27.32 3.75
CA GLU A 143 4.10 -28.27 4.13
C GLU A 143 3.48 -27.96 5.52
N ARG A 144 3.30 -26.66 5.83
CA ARG A 144 2.66 -26.13 7.03
C ARG A 144 1.32 -25.46 6.71
N PRO A 145 0.31 -26.22 6.22
CA PRO A 145 -0.90 -25.65 5.63
C PRO A 145 -1.71 -24.79 6.61
N LEU A 146 -1.83 -25.18 7.88
CA LEU A 146 -2.57 -24.41 8.87
C LEU A 146 -2.00 -23.00 9.05
N TRP A 147 -0.68 -22.89 9.22
CA TRP A 147 -0.01 -21.61 9.42
C TRP A 147 0.03 -20.76 8.13
N ALA A 148 0.12 -21.40 6.96
CA ALA A 148 -0.05 -20.74 5.69
C ALA A 148 -1.44 -20.09 5.58
N GLY A 149 -2.48 -20.81 5.99
CA GLY A 149 -3.86 -20.31 6.08
C GLY A 149 -3.99 -19.15 7.06
N VAL A 150 -3.41 -19.26 8.27
CA VAL A 150 -3.39 -18.17 9.27
C VAL A 150 -2.79 -16.90 8.67
N LEU A 151 -1.63 -16.99 8.01
CA LEU A 151 -0.99 -15.80 7.42
C LEU A 151 -1.73 -15.26 6.19
N ALA A 152 -2.36 -16.11 5.39
CA ALA A 152 -3.28 -15.65 4.34
C ALA A 152 -4.49 -14.92 4.92
N GLY A 153 -5.04 -15.37 6.07
CA GLY A 153 -6.09 -14.71 6.82
C GLY A 153 -5.66 -13.35 7.38
N VAL A 154 -4.44 -13.24 7.92
CA VAL A 154 -3.84 -11.95 8.32
C VAL A 154 -3.72 -11.03 7.09
N GLY A 155 -3.26 -11.55 5.96
CA GLY A 155 -3.23 -10.82 4.70
C GLY A 155 -4.61 -10.35 4.26
N PHE A 156 -5.65 -11.16 4.42
CA PHE A 156 -7.03 -10.81 4.08
C PHE A 156 -7.58 -9.68 4.97
N TRP A 157 -7.16 -9.63 6.23
CA TRP A 157 -7.47 -8.51 7.12
C TRP A 157 -6.82 -7.20 6.67
N ILE A 158 -5.72 -7.26 5.91
CA ILE A 158 -5.02 -6.10 5.36
C ILE A 158 -5.58 -5.71 3.99
N ASN A 159 -5.81 -6.71 3.11
CA ASN A 159 -6.26 -6.50 1.74
C ASN A 159 -7.01 -7.75 1.23
N SER A 160 -8.20 -7.56 0.69
CA SER A 160 -9.03 -8.64 0.12
C SER A 160 -8.33 -9.44 -1.00
N LYS A 161 -7.32 -8.88 -1.66
CA LYS A 161 -6.46 -9.56 -2.64
C LYS A 161 -5.74 -10.78 -2.06
N ALA A 162 -5.67 -10.92 -0.74
CA ALA A 162 -5.10 -12.11 -0.08
C ALA A 162 -5.85 -13.43 -0.37
N LEU A 163 -7.06 -13.38 -0.92
CA LEU A 163 -7.71 -14.57 -1.47
C LEU A 163 -6.87 -15.23 -2.58
N PHE A 164 -6.18 -14.44 -3.39
CA PHE A 164 -5.26 -14.96 -4.41
C PHE A 164 -3.96 -15.49 -3.79
N VAL A 165 -3.55 -14.97 -2.63
CA VAL A 165 -2.45 -15.53 -1.82
C VAL A 165 -2.85 -16.90 -1.28
N LEU A 166 -4.06 -17.02 -0.74
CA LEU A 166 -4.60 -18.31 -0.26
C LEU A 166 -4.61 -19.36 -1.39
N ALA A 167 -5.11 -18.97 -2.57
CA ALA A 167 -5.09 -19.83 -3.76
C ALA A 167 -3.65 -20.19 -4.19
N SER A 168 -2.70 -19.26 -4.09
CA SER A 168 -1.29 -19.50 -4.36
C SER A 168 -0.68 -20.52 -3.40
N CYS A 169 -1.04 -20.48 -2.12
CA CYS A 169 -0.62 -21.48 -1.13
C CYS A 169 -1.09 -22.89 -1.51
N ALA A 170 -2.32 -23.03 -2.00
CA ALA A 170 -2.88 -24.33 -2.40
C ALA A 170 -2.06 -25.01 -3.53
N LEU A 171 -1.37 -24.24 -4.38
CA LEU A 171 -0.50 -24.80 -5.44
C LEU A 171 0.70 -25.59 -4.88
N PHE A 172 1.16 -25.29 -3.68
CA PHE A 172 2.33 -25.90 -3.05
C PHE A 172 1.97 -27.04 -2.09
N LEU A 173 0.69 -27.28 -1.84
CA LEU A 173 0.17 -28.26 -0.90
C LEU A 173 -0.44 -29.47 -1.63
N THR A 174 -0.53 -30.58 -0.92
CA THR A 174 -1.23 -31.79 -1.41
C THR A 174 -2.74 -31.59 -1.26
N PRO A 175 -3.54 -31.82 -2.33
CA PRO A 175 -4.99 -31.78 -2.25
C PRO A 175 -5.54 -32.72 -1.16
N GLY A 176 -6.66 -32.33 -0.53
CA GLY A 176 -7.31 -33.07 0.53
C GLY A 176 -7.08 -32.43 1.91
N VAL A 177 -6.49 -33.17 2.83
CA VAL A 177 -6.33 -32.73 4.25
C VAL A 177 -5.54 -31.42 4.37
N ASP A 178 -4.54 -31.19 3.53
CA ASP A 178 -3.76 -29.95 3.59
C ASP A 178 -4.57 -28.73 3.15
N TRP A 179 -5.43 -28.88 2.14
CA TRP A 179 -6.34 -27.79 1.75
C TRP A 179 -7.37 -27.50 2.84
N ILE A 180 -7.87 -28.54 3.55
CA ILE A 180 -8.78 -28.36 4.69
C ILE A 180 -8.06 -27.59 5.81
N ARG A 181 -6.81 -27.96 6.14
CA ARG A 181 -6.01 -27.26 7.15
C ARG A 181 -5.70 -25.81 6.74
N LEU A 182 -5.37 -25.59 5.47
CA LEU A 182 -5.17 -24.26 4.91
C LEU A 182 -6.42 -23.39 5.08
N ALA A 183 -7.58 -23.92 4.65
CA ALA A 183 -8.86 -23.24 4.79
C ALA A 183 -9.23 -23.02 6.27
N GLY A 184 -8.96 -24.00 7.15
CA GLY A 184 -9.17 -23.88 8.59
C GLY A 184 -8.34 -22.77 9.24
N GLY A 185 -7.05 -22.65 8.88
CA GLY A 185 -6.20 -21.55 9.34
C GLY A 185 -6.69 -20.18 8.87
N PHE A 186 -7.11 -20.07 7.62
CA PHE A 186 -7.70 -18.85 7.06
C PHE A 186 -9.02 -18.50 7.77
N ALA A 187 -9.91 -19.48 7.93
CA ALA A 187 -11.21 -19.31 8.59
C ALA A 187 -11.05 -18.88 10.05
N LEU A 188 -10.06 -19.40 10.77
CA LEU A 188 -9.78 -19.03 12.16
C LEU A 188 -9.53 -17.52 12.31
N VAL A 189 -8.65 -16.95 11.48
CA VAL A 189 -8.33 -15.53 11.53
C VAL A 189 -9.50 -14.68 11.04
N THR A 190 -10.19 -15.12 9.98
CA THR A 190 -11.36 -14.43 9.45
C THR A 190 -12.51 -14.43 10.46
N ALA A 191 -12.73 -15.55 11.17
CA ALA A 191 -13.72 -15.63 12.24
C ALA A 191 -13.38 -14.72 13.43
N ALA A 192 -12.10 -14.64 13.82
CA ALA A 192 -11.65 -13.71 14.87
C ALA A 192 -11.89 -12.25 14.47
N GLN A 193 -11.57 -11.88 13.21
CA GLN A 193 -11.87 -10.56 12.65
C GLN A 193 -13.37 -10.27 12.69
N PHE A 194 -14.18 -11.21 12.22
CA PHE A 194 -15.63 -11.06 12.23
C PHE A 194 -16.20 -10.94 13.66
N GLY A 195 -15.67 -11.75 14.60
CA GLY A 195 -16.01 -11.66 16.02
C GLY A 195 -15.71 -10.26 16.60
N LEU A 196 -14.58 -9.65 16.23
CA LEU A 196 -14.25 -8.27 16.62
C LEU A 196 -15.27 -7.28 16.05
N LEU A 197 -15.64 -7.40 14.76
CA LEU A 197 -16.66 -6.53 14.14
C LEU A 197 -18.03 -6.69 14.80
N VAL A 198 -18.42 -7.91 15.19
CA VAL A 198 -19.66 -8.17 15.93
C VAL A 198 -19.62 -7.50 17.30
N SER A 199 -18.54 -7.68 18.06
CA SER A 199 -18.39 -7.08 19.40
C SER A 199 -18.43 -5.54 19.37
N GLN A 200 -18.01 -4.94 18.27
CA GLN A 200 -18.04 -3.49 18.04
C GLN A 200 -19.37 -2.99 17.45
N GLY A 201 -20.28 -3.88 17.06
CA GLY A 201 -21.50 -3.51 16.33
C GLY A 201 -21.24 -2.92 14.94
N ALA A 202 -20.12 -3.29 14.30
CA ALA A 202 -19.61 -2.68 13.07
C ALA A 202 -19.83 -3.55 11.81
N CYS A 203 -20.43 -4.74 11.89
CA CYS A 203 -20.54 -5.68 10.78
C CYS A 203 -21.27 -5.12 9.57
N GLY A 204 -22.42 -4.47 9.75
CA GLY A 204 -23.19 -3.87 8.65
C GLY A 204 -22.42 -2.75 7.97
N ALA A 205 -21.80 -1.88 8.78
CA ALA A 205 -20.99 -0.78 8.29
C ALA A 205 -19.73 -1.27 7.55
N TYR A 206 -19.06 -2.30 8.06
CA TYR A 206 -17.94 -2.95 7.37
C TYR A 206 -18.37 -3.51 6.00
N TRP A 207 -19.52 -4.21 5.95
CA TRP A 207 -20.04 -4.72 4.68
C TRP A 207 -20.29 -3.60 3.67
N ASP A 208 -20.94 -2.53 4.10
CA ASP A 208 -21.27 -1.40 3.26
C ASP A 208 -20.01 -0.66 2.77
N GLN A 209 -19.07 -0.39 3.68
CA GLN A 209 -17.90 0.44 3.38
C GLN A 209 -16.81 -0.32 2.62
N VAL A 210 -16.55 -1.58 2.95
CA VAL A 210 -15.46 -2.35 2.33
C VAL A 210 -15.93 -3.09 1.08
N TRP A 211 -17.09 -3.74 1.13
CA TRP A 211 -17.51 -4.61 0.04
C TRP A 211 -18.46 -3.91 -0.95
N ARG A 212 -19.53 -3.30 -0.46
CA ARG A 212 -20.49 -2.61 -1.34
C ARG A 212 -19.86 -1.38 -2.01
N TRP A 213 -19.22 -0.52 -1.23
CA TRP A 213 -18.49 0.64 -1.76
C TRP A 213 -17.32 0.19 -2.65
N GLY A 214 -16.52 -0.78 -2.21
CA GLY A 214 -15.41 -1.33 -3.00
C GLY A 214 -15.87 -1.88 -4.36
N ALA A 215 -17.02 -2.54 -4.43
CA ALA A 215 -17.59 -3.03 -5.68
C ALA A 215 -18.04 -1.89 -6.61
N MET A 216 -18.65 -0.83 -6.06
CA MET A 216 -19.01 0.37 -6.83
C MET A 216 -17.75 1.09 -7.34
N TYR A 217 -16.79 1.31 -6.47
CA TYR A 217 -15.50 1.91 -6.82
C TYR A 217 -14.76 1.13 -7.91
N ALA A 218 -14.80 -0.20 -7.88
CA ALA A 218 -14.15 -1.05 -8.88
C ALA A 218 -14.85 -0.98 -10.26
N ARG A 219 -16.16 -0.70 -10.31
CA ARG A 219 -16.91 -0.55 -11.55
C ARG A 219 -16.70 0.82 -12.21
N ASP A 220 -16.38 1.83 -11.43
CA ASP A 220 -16.14 3.19 -11.92
C ASP A 220 -14.65 3.35 -12.30
N THR A 221 -14.29 2.81 -13.47
CA THR A 221 -12.94 3.00 -14.01
C THR A 221 -12.89 4.25 -14.90
N PHE A 222 -11.78 5.02 -14.77
CA PHE A 222 -11.50 6.18 -15.63
C PHE A 222 -10.79 5.77 -16.94
N VAL A 223 -10.56 4.47 -17.14
CA VAL A 223 -9.79 3.95 -18.27
C VAL A 223 -10.70 3.65 -19.43
N GLU A 224 -10.58 4.41 -20.53
CA GLU A 224 -11.41 4.25 -21.74
C GLU A 224 -11.11 2.95 -22.50
N GLN A 225 -9.81 2.57 -22.58
CA GLN A 225 -9.35 1.35 -23.27
C GLN A 225 -8.60 0.44 -22.28
N PRO A 226 -9.29 -0.27 -21.40
CA PRO A 226 -8.66 -0.98 -20.27
C PRO A 226 -7.67 -2.07 -20.69
N VAL A 227 -7.91 -2.76 -21.80
CA VAL A 227 -6.99 -3.80 -22.29
C VAL A 227 -5.68 -3.18 -22.79
N VAL A 228 -5.75 -2.15 -23.61
CA VAL A 228 -4.55 -1.45 -24.14
C VAL A 228 -3.79 -0.78 -23.01
N TYR A 229 -4.51 -0.10 -22.11
CA TYR A 229 -3.93 0.53 -20.94
C TYR A 229 -3.23 -0.50 -20.03
N GLY A 230 -3.89 -1.60 -19.72
CA GLY A 230 -3.35 -2.68 -18.90
C GLY A 230 -2.11 -3.31 -19.51
N PHE A 231 -2.10 -3.56 -20.82
CA PHE A 231 -0.93 -4.03 -21.53
C PHE A 231 0.23 -3.04 -21.43
N LYS A 232 -0.01 -1.73 -21.69
CA LYS A 232 0.99 -0.67 -21.58
C LYS A 232 1.57 -0.59 -20.17
N GLN A 233 0.72 -0.58 -19.13
CA GLN A 233 1.17 -0.50 -17.75
C GLN A 233 1.96 -1.75 -17.32
N THR A 234 1.54 -2.93 -17.77
CA THR A 234 2.27 -4.18 -17.51
C THR A 234 3.63 -4.19 -18.20
N LEU A 235 3.73 -3.72 -19.45
CA LEU A 235 5.01 -3.56 -20.14
C LEU A 235 5.92 -2.54 -19.44
N ASN A 236 5.37 -1.40 -19.00
CA ASN A 236 6.12 -0.42 -18.22
C ASN A 236 6.66 -1.03 -16.92
N TRP A 237 5.82 -1.77 -16.20
CA TRP A 237 6.25 -2.48 -15.01
C TRP A 237 7.35 -3.50 -15.32
N CYS A 238 7.18 -4.33 -16.34
CA CYS A 238 8.19 -5.28 -16.79
C CYS A 238 9.51 -4.59 -17.16
N GLY A 239 9.46 -3.41 -17.76
CA GLY A 239 10.64 -2.62 -18.12
C GLY A 239 11.44 -2.16 -16.90
N PHE A 240 10.77 -1.65 -15.87
CA PHE A 240 11.43 -1.27 -14.62
C PHE A 240 11.92 -2.48 -13.81
N GLN A 241 11.25 -3.64 -13.92
CA GLN A 241 11.64 -4.88 -13.27
C GLN A 241 12.40 -5.83 -14.21
N ALA A 242 12.95 -5.32 -15.32
CA ALA A 242 13.48 -6.12 -16.43
C ALA A 242 14.55 -7.14 -16.01
N ALA A 243 15.39 -6.81 -15.04
CA ALA A 243 16.38 -7.74 -14.50
C ALA A 243 15.73 -9.01 -13.92
N ALA A 244 14.70 -8.86 -13.09
CA ALA A 244 14.03 -10.00 -12.47
C ALA A 244 13.11 -10.72 -13.46
N VAL A 245 12.44 -10.00 -14.35
CA VAL A 245 11.59 -10.57 -15.41
C VAL A 245 12.43 -11.42 -16.36
N LEU A 246 13.58 -10.89 -16.83
CA LEU A 246 14.51 -11.67 -17.68
C LEU A 246 15.01 -12.92 -16.94
N GLY A 247 15.36 -12.77 -15.66
CA GLY A 247 15.77 -13.91 -14.84
C GLY A 247 14.65 -14.95 -14.70
N ALA A 248 13.41 -14.54 -14.48
CA ALA A 248 12.27 -15.47 -14.44
C ALA A 248 12.08 -16.21 -15.77
N VAL A 249 12.22 -15.52 -16.91
CA VAL A 249 12.20 -16.13 -18.24
C VAL A 249 13.34 -17.16 -18.38
N MET A 250 14.55 -16.81 -17.95
CA MET A 250 15.70 -17.72 -17.97
C MET A 250 15.49 -18.93 -17.07
N PHE A 251 14.85 -18.76 -15.90
CA PHE A 251 14.46 -19.88 -15.06
C PHE A 251 13.56 -20.87 -15.81
N PHE A 252 12.46 -20.41 -16.41
CA PHE A 252 11.54 -21.27 -17.14
C PHE A 252 12.20 -21.95 -18.34
N ARG A 253 13.06 -21.24 -19.06
CA ARG A 253 13.81 -21.80 -20.21
C ARG A 253 14.78 -22.88 -19.78
N ASN A 254 15.62 -22.64 -18.77
CA ASN A 254 16.70 -23.53 -18.38
C ASN A 254 16.19 -24.72 -17.56
N THR A 255 15.13 -24.58 -16.78
CA THR A 255 14.54 -25.67 -16.00
C THR A 255 13.90 -26.73 -16.90
N ARG A 256 13.35 -26.33 -18.05
CA ARG A 256 12.84 -27.29 -19.04
C ARG A 256 13.95 -28.13 -19.69
N SER A 257 15.16 -27.58 -19.80
CA SER A 257 16.27 -28.24 -20.52
C SER A 257 17.17 -29.11 -19.64
N GLN A 258 17.25 -28.86 -18.33
CA GLN A 258 18.30 -29.47 -17.49
C GLN A 258 17.80 -30.42 -16.40
N GLY A 259 16.49 -30.60 -16.19
CA GLY A 259 15.95 -31.41 -15.09
C GLY A 259 16.57 -31.01 -13.75
N VAL A 260 15.91 -30.21 -12.94
CA VAL A 260 16.44 -29.76 -11.64
C VAL A 260 16.53 -30.94 -10.68
N SER A 261 17.73 -31.51 -10.52
CA SER A 261 18.03 -32.51 -9.50
C SER A 261 18.18 -31.81 -8.15
N GLY A 262 17.33 -32.10 -7.18
CA GLY A 262 17.51 -31.60 -5.82
C GLY A 262 16.31 -31.62 -4.89
N SER A 263 15.10 -31.60 -5.41
CA SER A 263 13.89 -31.88 -4.63
C SER A 263 13.15 -33.06 -5.29
N GLY A 264 12.62 -33.98 -4.53
CA GLY A 264 11.90 -35.16 -5.04
C GLY A 264 10.66 -34.84 -5.90
N THR A 265 10.43 -33.57 -6.22
CA THR A 265 9.37 -33.05 -7.09
C THR A 265 9.92 -32.88 -8.51
N SER A 266 9.22 -33.39 -9.52
CA SER A 266 9.63 -33.24 -10.92
C SER A 266 9.75 -31.75 -11.27
N SER A 267 10.77 -31.39 -12.05
CA SER A 267 11.02 -30.02 -12.50
C SER A 267 9.80 -29.37 -13.18
N LEU A 268 9.00 -30.20 -13.86
CA LEU A 268 7.78 -29.77 -14.55
C LEU A 268 6.69 -29.32 -13.56
N VAL A 269 6.47 -30.05 -12.47
CA VAL A 269 5.50 -29.68 -11.43
C VAL A 269 5.89 -28.34 -10.79
N LEU A 270 7.17 -28.13 -10.51
CA LEU A 270 7.65 -26.87 -9.96
C LEU A 270 7.41 -25.70 -10.92
N VAL A 271 7.67 -25.89 -12.22
CA VAL A 271 7.40 -24.88 -13.27
C VAL A 271 5.92 -24.50 -13.27
N TRP A 272 5.00 -25.47 -13.21
CA TRP A 272 3.56 -25.20 -13.19
C TRP A 272 3.10 -24.49 -11.92
N ARG A 273 3.64 -24.85 -10.76
CA ARG A 273 3.35 -24.16 -9.48
C ARG A 273 3.73 -22.69 -9.54
N PHE A 274 4.92 -22.36 -10.06
CA PHE A 274 5.35 -20.98 -10.19
C PHE A 274 4.60 -20.21 -11.29
N ALA A 275 4.30 -20.82 -12.40
CA ALA A 275 3.45 -20.23 -13.44
C ALA A 275 2.05 -19.90 -12.87
N GLY A 276 1.45 -20.84 -12.12
CA GLY A 276 0.20 -20.64 -11.42
C GLY A 276 0.26 -19.51 -10.41
N TRP A 277 1.34 -19.40 -9.61
CA TRP A 277 1.53 -18.32 -8.66
C TRP A 277 1.63 -16.96 -9.35
N ILE A 278 2.38 -16.84 -10.46
CA ILE A 278 2.42 -15.62 -11.27
C ILE A 278 1.02 -15.26 -11.77
N MET A 279 0.29 -16.22 -12.33
CA MET A 279 -1.06 -15.97 -12.86
C MET A 279 -2.03 -15.51 -11.76
N LEU A 280 -2.04 -16.18 -10.59
CA LEU A 280 -2.86 -15.78 -9.45
C LEU A 280 -2.48 -14.40 -8.92
N SER A 281 -1.20 -14.02 -8.99
CA SER A 281 -0.73 -12.68 -8.61
C SER A 281 -1.07 -11.60 -9.64
N LEU A 282 -1.29 -11.96 -10.91
CA LEU A 282 -1.72 -11.02 -11.97
C LEU A 282 -3.21 -10.71 -11.92
N ILE A 283 -4.06 -11.64 -11.46
CA ILE A 283 -5.50 -11.41 -11.38
C ILE A 283 -5.83 -10.16 -10.57
N PRO A 284 -5.32 -9.97 -9.32
CA PRO A 284 -5.61 -8.77 -8.53
C PRO A 284 -5.04 -7.48 -9.12
N VAL A 285 -4.09 -7.54 -10.04
CA VAL A 285 -3.61 -6.37 -10.79
C VAL A 285 -4.66 -5.90 -11.79
N ALA A 286 -5.35 -6.85 -12.44
CA ALA A 286 -6.37 -6.56 -13.44
C ALA A 286 -7.75 -6.20 -12.83
N LEU A 287 -8.00 -6.56 -11.57
CA LEU A 287 -9.26 -6.24 -10.90
C LEU A 287 -9.49 -4.74 -10.82
N GLY A 288 -10.67 -4.28 -11.29
CA GLY A 288 -11.03 -2.87 -11.36
C GLY A 288 -10.37 -2.09 -12.50
N LEU A 289 -9.59 -2.76 -13.37
CA LEU A 289 -9.03 -2.25 -14.64
C LEU A 289 -8.23 -0.93 -14.52
N ARG A 290 -7.64 -0.66 -13.34
CA ARG A 290 -6.90 0.59 -13.07
C ARG A 290 -5.39 0.45 -13.20
N PHE A 291 -4.84 -0.75 -13.06
CA PHE A 291 -3.42 -1.09 -13.24
C PHE A 291 -2.44 -0.14 -12.55
N PHE A 292 -2.75 0.30 -11.32
CA PHE A 292 -1.84 1.15 -10.55
C PHE A 292 -0.52 0.44 -10.24
N PRO A 293 0.61 1.14 -10.20
CA PRO A 293 1.93 0.56 -9.95
C PRO A 293 1.98 -0.31 -8.69
N ARG A 294 1.29 0.08 -7.62
CA ARG A 294 1.21 -0.66 -6.36
C ARG A 294 0.50 -2.01 -6.47
N TYR A 295 -0.39 -2.20 -7.44
CA TYR A 295 -1.10 -3.47 -7.61
C TYR A 295 -0.15 -4.61 -8.03
N TYR A 296 0.98 -4.28 -8.65
CA TYR A 296 1.99 -5.25 -9.08
C TYR A 296 2.88 -5.75 -7.92
N PHE A 297 2.74 -5.22 -6.70
CA PHE A 297 3.53 -5.70 -5.56
C PHE A 297 3.33 -7.19 -5.27
N GLN A 298 2.15 -7.73 -5.61
CA GLN A 298 1.89 -9.16 -5.45
C GLN A 298 2.71 -10.05 -6.39
N LEU A 299 3.25 -9.50 -7.48
CA LEU A 299 4.17 -10.20 -8.40
C LEU A 299 5.62 -10.18 -7.93
N LEU A 300 6.02 -9.18 -7.13
CA LEU A 300 7.43 -8.99 -6.77
C LEU A 300 8.05 -10.24 -6.07
N PRO A 301 7.39 -10.89 -5.10
CA PRO A 301 7.98 -12.04 -4.44
C PRO A 301 8.34 -13.18 -5.38
N VAL A 302 7.39 -13.60 -6.22
CA VAL A 302 7.60 -14.71 -7.15
C VAL A 302 8.60 -14.35 -8.24
N VAL A 303 8.51 -13.13 -8.80
CA VAL A 303 9.43 -12.68 -9.85
C VAL A 303 10.85 -12.49 -9.33
N ALA A 304 11.04 -12.01 -8.09
CA ALA A 304 12.35 -11.90 -7.46
C ALA A 304 12.97 -13.27 -7.16
N LEU A 305 12.19 -14.25 -6.67
CA LEU A 305 12.65 -15.62 -6.45
C LEU A 305 13.12 -16.30 -7.75
N LEU A 306 12.29 -16.21 -8.78
CA LEU A 306 12.61 -16.80 -10.10
C LEU A 306 13.74 -16.03 -10.78
N GLY A 307 13.75 -14.71 -10.64
CA GLY A 307 14.79 -13.83 -11.15
C GLY A 307 16.17 -14.19 -10.58
N ALA A 308 16.24 -14.41 -9.28
CA ALA A 308 17.46 -14.83 -8.59
C ALA A 308 17.96 -16.19 -9.11
N ARG A 309 17.08 -17.16 -9.20
CA ARG A 309 17.45 -18.49 -9.73
C ARG A 309 17.84 -18.45 -11.19
N GLY A 310 17.09 -17.73 -12.02
CA GLY A 310 17.41 -17.55 -13.44
C GLY A 310 18.74 -16.86 -13.67
N PHE A 311 19.12 -15.90 -12.81
CA PHE A 311 20.44 -15.28 -12.83
C PHE A 311 21.54 -16.33 -12.62
N THR A 312 21.42 -17.19 -11.62
CA THR A 312 22.44 -18.20 -11.32
C THR A 312 22.52 -19.28 -12.38
N LEU A 313 21.43 -19.60 -13.07
CA LEU A 313 21.37 -20.57 -14.17
C LEU A 313 21.82 -19.99 -15.53
N SER A 314 21.98 -18.68 -15.63
CA SER A 314 22.29 -18.01 -16.91
C SER A 314 23.78 -17.99 -17.22
N SER A 315 24.11 -17.84 -18.52
CA SER A 315 25.49 -17.60 -18.99
C SER A 315 26.00 -16.22 -18.55
N ARG A 316 27.33 -16.01 -18.58
CA ARG A 316 27.97 -14.75 -18.20
C ARG A 316 27.38 -13.53 -18.93
N PRO A 317 27.19 -13.53 -20.28
CA PRO A 317 26.62 -12.37 -20.98
C PRO A 317 25.21 -12.01 -20.48
N VAL A 318 24.35 -13.01 -20.24
CA VAL A 318 22.99 -12.81 -19.75
C VAL A 318 23.01 -12.24 -18.33
N ARG A 319 23.92 -12.72 -17.44
CA ARG A 319 24.09 -12.17 -16.09
C ARG A 319 24.52 -10.70 -16.15
N SER A 320 25.48 -10.36 -17.02
CA SER A 320 25.92 -8.97 -17.22
C SER A 320 24.76 -8.08 -17.69
N LEU A 321 23.94 -8.57 -18.63
CA LEU A 321 22.75 -7.86 -19.07
C LEU A 321 21.76 -7.66 -17.90
N MET A 322 21.51 -8.67 -17.09
CA MET A 322 20.61 -8.55 -15.93
C MET A 322 21.12 -7.52 -14.91
N ILE A 323 22.45 -7.45 -14.70
CA ILE A 323 23.05 -6.42 -13.83
C ILE A 323 22.81 -5.03 -14.42
N ILE A 324 23.04 -4.84 -15.71
CA ILE A 324 22.78 -3.56 -16.39
C ILE A 324 21.31 -3.18 -16.27
N LEU A 325 20.40 -4.12 -16.50
CA LEU A 325 18.95 -3.90 -16.36
C LEU A 325 18.55 -3.53 -14.93
N ALA A 326 19.20 -4.09 -13.90
CA ALA A 326 18.95 -3.74 -12.49
C ALA A 326 19.40 -2.30 -12.15
N LEU A 327 20.33 -1.72 -12.93
CA LEU A 327 20.76 -0.33 -12.75
C LEU A 327 19.72 0.69 -13.30
N ILE A 328 18.80 0.27 -14.18
CA ILE A 328 17.80 1.18 -14.78
C ILE A 328 16.93 1.85 -13.70
N PRO A 329 16.23 1.13 -12.81
CA PRO A 329 15.45 1.75 -11.76
C PRO A 329 16.33 2.56 -10.78
N ILE A 330 17.54 2.10 -10.49
CA ILE A 330 18.49 2.83 -9.63
C ILE A 330 18.86 4.18 -10.27
N ALA A 331 19.23 4.19 -11.55
CA ALA A 331 19.58 5.41 -12.27
C ALA A 331 18.38 6.37 -12.41
N ARG A 332 17.17 5.82 -12.58
CA ARG A 332 15.95 6.61 -12.76
C ARG A 332 15.46 7.26 -11.47
N PHE A 333 15.48 6.53 -10.35
CA PHE A 333 14.89 6.97 -9.08
C PHE A 333 15.93 7.30 -8.00
N GLY A 334 17.16 6.78 -8.10
CA GLY A 334 18.23 6.99 -7.12
C GLY A 334 18.61 8.46 -6.90
N PRO A 335 18.79 9.29 -7.96
CA PRO A 335 19.13 10.70 -7.78
C PRO A 335 18.14 11.49 -6.92
N ARG A 336 16.86 11.11 -6.95
CA ARG A 336 15.83 11.71 -6.10
C ARG A 336 16.15 11.60 -4.61
N TYR A 337 16.61 10.44 -4.14
CA TYR A 337 16.95 10.26 -2.73
C TYR A 337 18.10 11.16 -2.29
N ALA A 338 19.11 11.33 -3.13
CA ALA A 338 20.23 12.23 -2.84
C ALA A 338 19.76 13.70 -2.78
N ILE A 339 18.92 14.13 -3.72
CA ILE A 339 18.36 15.48 -3.74
C ILE A 339 17.48 15.72 -2.50
N LEU A 340 16.54 14.82 -2.20
CA LEU A 340 15.67 14.93 -1.01
C LEU A 340 16.45 14.95 0.30
N THR A 341 17.51 14.15 0.40
CA THR A 341 18.41 14.18 1.57
C THR A 341 19.13 15.51 1.67
N GLY A 342 19.64 16.04 0.55
CA GLY A 342 20.28 17.35 0.50
C GLY A 342 19.34 18.50 0.90
N ASP A 343 18.10 18.47 0.41
CA ASP A 343 17.08 19.46 0.77
C ASP A 343 16.70 19.36 2.26
N LEU A 344 16.56 18.14 2.78
CA LEU A 344 16.28 17.91 4.20
C LEU A 344 17.38 18.46 5.10
N ILE A 345 18.66 18.19 4.78
CA ILE A 345 19.82 18.68 5.53
C ILE A 345 19.91 20.22 5.46
N ALA A 346 19.63 20.79 4.30
CA ALA A 346 19.69 22.23 4.06
C ALA A 346 18.43 22.99 4.55
N GLY A 347 17.40 22.30 5.05
CA GLY A 347 16.13 22.90 5.46
C GLY A 347 15.37 23.57 4.32
N ARG A 348 15.60 23.11 3.05
CA ARG A 348 14.96 23.68 1.86
C ARG A 348 13.67 22.95 1.51
N PRO A 349 12.65 23.66 0.98
CA PRO A 349 11.45 22.99 0.46
C PRO A 349 11.79 22.16 -0.79
N HIS A 350 11.12 21.06 -0.95
CA HIS A 350 11.28 20.19 -2.12
C HIS A 350 10.58 20.79 -3.35
N SER A 351 11.22 20.74 -4.51
CA SER A 351 10.67 21.24 -5.78
C SER A 351 9.87 20.21 -6.60
N TRP A 352 9.66 19.03 -6.06
CA TRP A 352 8.96 17.94 -6.76
C TRP A 352 7.45 18.12 -6.77
N THR A 353 6.85 18.13 -7.96
CA THR A 353 5.40 18.36 -8.14
C THR A 353 4.53 17.30 -7.45
N ASP A 354 4.98 16.05 -7.39
CA ASP A 354 4.29 14.97 -6.71
C ASP A 354 4.33 15.06 -5.18
N LEU A 355 5.16 15.97 -4.61
CA LEU A 355 5.21 16.27 -3.18
C LEU A 355 4.41 17.54 -2.81
N ALA A 356 3.86 18.24 -3.78
CA ALA A 356 3.18 19.52 -3.55
C ALA A 356 2.01 19.38 -2.56
N LEU A 357 1.22 18.30 -2.66
CA LEU A 357 0.13 18.02 -1.72
C LEU A 357 0.63 17.71 -0.31
N ALA A 358 1.66 16.86 -0.18
CA ALA A 358 2.23 16.52 1.12
C ALA A 358 2.82 17.75 1.83
N GLN A 359 3.51 18.61 1.09
CA GLN A 359 4.03 19.88 1.63
C GLN A 359 2.92 20.85 2.03
N ASP A 360 1.82 20.87 1.28
CA ASP A 360 0.67 21.69 1.63
C ASP A 360 0.00 21.17 2.91
N SER A 361 -0.17 19.84 3.06
CA SER A 361 -0.66 19.24 4.29
C SER A 361 0.22 19.58 5.50
N GLU A 362 1.53 19.61 5.33
CA GLU A 362 2.46 20.04 6.39
C GLU A 362 2.26 21.51 6.75
N ARG A 363 2.04 22.41 5.77
CA ARG A 363 1.72 23.82 6.04
C ARG A 363 0.38 23.98 6.75
N VAL A 364 -0.65 23.23 6.34
CA VAL A 364 -1.93 23.19 7.06
C VAL A 364 -1.75 22.73 8.50
N ALA A 365 -0.99 21.65 8.73
CA ALA A 365 -0.72 21.16 10.08
C ALA A 365 0.03 22.19 10.94
N LYS A 366 0.99 22.91 10.37
CA LYS A 366 1.70 24.01 11.04
C LYS A 366 0.78 25.18 11.40
N ALA A 367 -0.15 25.55 10.50
CA ALA A 367 -1.12 26.60 10.78
C ALA A 367 -2.05 26.20 11.94
N LEU A 368 -2.51 24.94 11.96
CA LEU A 368 -3.40 24.43 13.01
C LEU A 368 -2.68 24.19 14.36
N ALA A 369 -1.35 23.99 14.36
CA ALA A 369 -0.58 23.72 15.57
C ALA A 369 -0.56 24.89 16.56
N HIS A 370 -0.86 26.11 16.12
CA HIS A 370 -0.92 27.32 16.93
C HIS A 370 -2.34 27.66 17.40
N GLU A 371 -3.32 26.90 16.97
CA GLU A 371 -4.72 27.11 17.28
C GLU A 371 -5.16 26.28 18.51
N PRO A 372 -6.22 26.68 19.22
CA PRO A 372 -6.78 25.89 20.31
C PRO A 372 -7.16 24.47 19.86
N PRO A 373 -7.12 23.47 20.74
CA PRO A 373 -7.62 22.14 20.43
C PRO A 373 -9.09 22.20 19.97
N GLY A 374 -9.40 21.49 18.88
CA GLY A 374 -10.74 21.50 18.32
C GLY A 374 -10.94 20.36 17.29
N SER A 375 -12.16 20.19 16.82
CA SER A 375 -12.53 19.20 15.84
C SER A 375 -12.22 19.69 14.42
N LEU A 376 -11.78 18.78 13.55
CA LEU A 376 -11.36 19.08 12.19
C LEU A 376 -12.26 18.40 11.15
N PHE A 377 -12.56 19.09 10.05
CA PHE A 377 -13.13 18.53 8.84
C PHE A 377 -12.25 18.88 7.64
N VAL A 378 -11.90 17.86 6.82
CA VAL A 378 -11.06 18.01 5.64
C VAL A 378 -11.86 17.70 4.39
N TRP A 379 -11.96 18.67 3.49
CA TRP A 379 -12.57 18.57 2.18
C TRP A 379 -11.51 18.26 1.12
N GLY A 380 -11.68 17.15 0.41
CA GLY A 380 -10.70 16.55 -0.50
C GLY A 380 -10.08 15.26 0.03
N TYR A 381 -9.37 14.54 -0.84
CA TYR A 381 -8.66 13.32 -0.45
C TYR A 381 -7.31 13.65 0.21
N ARG A 382 -7.38 14.18 1.45
CA ARG A 382 -6.24 14.67 2.23
C ARG A 382 -6.26 14.15 3.69
N PRO A 383 -6.42 12.82 3.90
CA PRO A 383 -6.47 12.24 5.25
C PRO A 383 -5.14 12.39 6.03
N ASP A 384 -4.03 12.59 5.33
CA ASP A 384 -2.71 12.87 5.91
C ASP A 384 -2.71 14.10 6.85
N ILE A 385 -3.62 15.07 6.65
CA ILE A 385 -3.79 16.21 7.55
C ILE A 385 -4.19 15.74 8.95
N TYR A 386 -5.10 14.76 9.09
CA TYR A 386 -5.45 14.20 10.40
C TYR A 386 -4.28 13.46 11.05
N ALA A 387 -3.47 12.74 10.26
CA ALA A 387 -2.29 12.07 10.78
C ALA A 387 -1.22 13.04 11.28
N LEU A 388 -1.09 14.20 10.61
CA LEU A 388 -0.13 15.26 10.97
C LEU A 388 -0.60 16.10 12.16
N THR A 389 -1.88 16.49 12.19
CA THR A 389 -2.44 17.36 13.22
C THR A 389 -2.84 16.62 14.49
N ARG A 390 -3.18 15.34 14.38
CA ARG A 390 -3.80 14.49 15.41
C ARG A 390 -5.10 15.06 15.99
N LEU A 391 -5.75 15.98 15.29
CA LEU A 391 -7.03 16.54 15.72
C LEU A 391 -8.16 15.52 15.52
N PRO A 392 -9.16 15.51 16.42
CA PRO A 392 -10.33 14.64 16.27
C PRO A 392 -11.12 15.02 15.01
N ALA A 393 -11.47 14.02 14.21
CA ALA A 393 -12.34 14.22 13.06
C ALA A 393 -13.75 14.58 13.52
N ALA A 394 -14.29 15.69 13.03
CA ALA A 394 -15.64 16.16 13.37
C ALA A 394 -16.73 15.25 12.84
N THR A 395 -16.45 14.51 11.75
CA THR A 395 -17.38 13.57 11.11
C THR A 395 -16.78 12.17 11.08
N ALA A 396 -17.51 11.21 10.59
CA ALA A 396 -16.99 9.87 10.35
C ALA A 396 -15.97 9.83 9.18
N PHE A 397 -15.92 10.88 8.35
CA PHE A 397 -15.12 10.89 7.11
C PHE A 397 -13.77 11.53 7.34
N LEU A 398 -12.73 10.81 6.91
CA LEU A 398 -11.34 11.27 6.90
C LEU A 398 -10.96 11.89 5.54
N ASP A 399 -11.84 11.79 4.57
CA ASP A 399 -11.79 12.44 3.26
C ASP A 399 -13.21 12.71 2.75
N SER A 400 -13.33 13.51 1.71
CA SER A 400 -14.64 13.93 1.21
C SER A 400 -15.15 13.10 0.02
N GLN A 401 -14.45 12.05 -0.44
CA GLN A 401 -14.87 11.25 -1.59
C GLN A 401 -16.34 10.77 -1.51
N PRO A 402 -16.82 10.28 -0.37
CA PRO A 402 -18.20 9.84 -0.25
C PRO A 402 -19.23 10.97 -0.40
N ILE A 403 -18.80 12.22 -0.20
CA ILE A 403 -19.66 13.41 -0.17
C ILE A 403 -19.59 14.15 -1.53
N ASP A 404 -18.37 14.45 -2.01
CA ASP A 404 -18.16 15.23 -3.22
C ASP A 404 -18.16 14.38 -4.50
N GLY A 405 -18.05 13.07 -4.36
CA GLY A 405 -17.93 12.13 -5.48
C GLY A 405 -16.63 12.23 -6.27
N VAL A 406 -15.64 12.96 -5.75
CA VAL A 406 -14.32 13.07 -6.37
C VAL A 406 -13.46 11.90 -5.92
N LEU A 407 -13.25 10.95 -6.81
CA LEU A 407 -12.40 9.78 -6.52
C LEU A 407 -10.93 10.18 -6.37
N ALA A 408 -10.18 9.43 -5.55
CA ALA A 408 -8.77 9.69 -5.25
C ALA A 408 -7.87 9.82 -6.49
N ASP A 409 -8.18 9.10 -7.56
CA ASP A 409 -7.44 9.12 -8.82
C ASP A 409 -7.88 10.24 -9.78
N ARG A 410 -8.99 10.93 -9.47
CA ARG A 410 -9.56 12.02 -10.26
C ARG A 410 -9.81 13.30 -9.47
N HIS A 411 -9.37 13.36 -8.22
CA HIS A 411 -9.67 14.43 -7.26
C HIS A 411 -9.31 15.85 -7.73
N LEU A 412 -8.57 16.00 -8.79
CA LEU A 412 -8.21 17.30 -9.38
C LEU A 412 -8.97 17.66 -10.66
N LYS A 413 -9.72 16.73 -11.24
CA LYS A 413 -10.28 16.89 -12.59
C LYS A 413 -11.79 16.80 -12.65
N ASP A 414 -12.37 15.77 -12.06
CA ASP A 414 -13.78 15.43 -12.25
C ASP A 414 -14.46 15.17 -10.92
N SER A 415 -15.71 15.63 -10.80
CA SER A 415 -16.64 15.22 -9.76
C SER A 415 -17.72 14.36 -10.38
N ARG A 416 -17.82 13.12 -9.96
CA ARG A 416 -18.90 12.23 -10.34
C ARG A 416 -19.34 11.46 -9.12
N ILE A 417 -20.49 11.83 -8.58
CA ILE A 417 -21.08 11.14 -7.43
C ILE A 417 -21.41 9.71 -7.85
N SER A 418 -20.59 8.76 -7.39
CA SER A 418 -20.77 7.34 -7.66
C SER A 418 -21.77 6.67 -6.71
N ALA A 419 -22.15 7.38 -5.63
CA ALA A 419 -23.08 6.91 -4.60
C ALA A 419 -23.89 8.06 -4.00
N PRO A 420 -24.88 8.61 -4.74
CA PRO A 420 -25.67 9.78 -4.30
C PRO A 420 -26.40 9.54 -2.97
N GLU A 421 -26.82 8.31 -2.69
CA GLU A 421 -27.43 7.92 -1.41
C GLU A 421 -26.48 8.09 -0.20
N TRP A 422 -25.18 7.97 -0.42
CA TRP A 422 -24.16 8.23 0.59
C TRP A 422 -23.91 9.73 0.76
N ALA A 423 -23.80 10.47 -0.35
CA ALA A 423 -23.67 11.92 -0.32
C ALA A 423 -24.82 12.56 0.47
N ALA A 424 -26.06 12.17 0.19
CA ALA A 424 -27.23 12.68 0.91
C ALA A 424 -27.22 12.39 2.41
N ARG A 425 -26.63 11.25 2.84
CA ARG A 425 -26.46 10.97 4.27
C ARG A 425 -25.45 11.90 4.95
N PHE A 426 -24.53 12.46 4.19
CA PHE A 426 -23.36 13.16 4.73
C PHE A 426 -23.50 14.68 4.79
N GLU A 427 -24.21 15.28 3.84
CA GLU A 427 -24.46 16.72 3.85
C GLU A 427 -24.97 17.17 5.22
N GLY A 428 -26.02 16.55 5.73
CA GLY A 428 -26.55 16.85 7.06
C GLY A 428 -25.62 16.46 8.22
N THR A 429 -24.53 15.73 7.99
CA THR A 429 -23.60 15.35 9.04
C THR A 429 -22.57 16.45 9.30
N VAL A 430 -22.04 17.10 8.26
CA VAL A 430 -21.09 18.21 8.39
C VAL A 430 -21.78 19.42 9.06
N GLU A 431 -23.00 19.75 8.64
CA GLU A 431 -23.78 20.86 9.23
C GLU A 431 -24.08 20.62 10.72
N ARG A 432 -24.40 19.41 11.09
CA ARG A 432 -24.67 19.05 12.50
C ARG A 432 -23.41 19.00 13.34
N ALA A 433 -22.30 18.51 12.78
CA ALA A 433 -21.03 18.36 13.49
C ALA A 433 -20.39 19.70 13.87
N ARG A 434 -20.62 20.75 13.07
CA ARG A 434 -20.09 22.11 13.26
C ARG A 434 -18.62 22.07 13.66
N PRO A 435 -17.71 21.56 12.80
CA PRO A 435 -16.29 21.44 13.11
C PRO A 435 -15.70 22.78 13.57
N ASP A 436 -14.72 22.75 14.46
CA ASP A 436 -14.02 23.96 14.88
C ASP A 436 -13.12 24.49 13.77
N TYR A 437 -12.57 23.56 12.95
CA TYR A 437 -11.73 23.86 11.80
C TYR A 437 -12.24 23.13 10.55
N MET A 438 -12.18 23.81 9.39
CA MET A 438 -12.39 23.22 8.09
C MET A 438 -11.16 23.48 7.21
N VAL A 439 -10.79 22.49 6.40
CA VAL A 439 -9.74 22.63 5.39
C VAL A 439 -10.35 22.36 4.02
N ASP A 440 -10.34 23.35 3.14
CA ASP A 440 -10.69 23.18 1.72
C ASP A 440 -9.43 22.83 0.92
N GLY A 441 -9.26 21.55 0.65
CA GLY A 441 -8.14 20.99 -0.14
C GLY A 441 -8.46 20.86 -1.63
N LEU A 442 -9.64 21.26 -2.11
CA LEU A 442 -10.05 21.16 -3.51
C LEU A 442 -10.28 22.53 -4.16
N GLY A 443 -10.84 23.50 -3.46
CA GLY A 443 -11.28 24.77 -4.04
C GLY A 443 -10.18 25.58 -4.72
N ARG A 444 -8.94 25.49 -4.25
CA ARG A 444 -7.77 26.13 -4.90
C ARG A 444 -7.36 25.43 -6.18
N LEU A 445 -7.58 24.14 -6.29
CA LEU A 445 -7.23 23.31 -7.45
C LEU A 445 -8.34 23.37 -8.50
N ASN A 446 -9.58 23.42 -8.06
CA ASN A 446 -10.77 23.57 -8.90
C ASN A 446 -11.88 24.31 -8.11
N PRO A 447 -12.15 25.60 -8.41
CA PRO A 447 -13.18 26.38 -7.70
C PRO A 447 -14.58 25.78 -7.71
N GLN A 448 -14.90 24.93 -8.71
CA GLN A 448 -16.19 24.25 -8.77
C GLN A 448 -16.33 23.11 -7.74
N LEU A 449 -15.20 22.65 -7.20
CA LEU A 449 -15.11 21.59 -6.21
C LEU A 449 -14.84 22.13 -4.79
N ALA A 450 -14.91 23.43 -4.58
CA ALA A 450 -14.72 24.07 -3.27
C ALA A 450 -15.80 23.60 -2.26
N ILE A 451 -15.49 23.76 -0.98
CA ILE A 451 -16.48 23.57 0.10
C ILE A 451 -17.74 24.40 -0.23
N PRO A 452 -18.95 23.83 -0.09
CA PRO A 452 -20.20 24.55 -0.30
C PRO A 452 -20.27 25.84 0.54
N LYS A 453 -20.51 26.98 -0.09
CA LYS A 453 -20.54 28.28 0.58
C LYS A 453 -21.44 28.34 1.82
N PRO A 454 -22.63 27.72 1.85
CA PRO A 454 -23.49 27.73 3.05
C PRO A 454 -22.81 27.14 4.29
N TRP A 455 -21.92 26.15 4.11
CA TRP A 455 -21.18 25.56 5.24
C TRP A 455 -20.15 26.53 5.84
N LEU A 456 -19.68 27.50 5.06
CA LEU A 456 -18.66 28.48 5.48
C LEU A 456 -19.25 29.76 6.08
N GLU A 457 -20.58 29.95 6.12
CA GLU A 457 -21.21 31.18 6.64
C GLU A 457 -20.83 31.54 8.08
N SER A 458 -20.50 30.53 8.90
CA SER A 458 -20.09 30.69 10.29
C SER A 458 -18.58 30.60 10.50
N TYR A 459 -17.79 30.68 9.43
CA TYR A 459 -16.34 30.48 9.47
C TYR A 459 -15.60 31.68 8.89
N ASP A 460 -14.38 31.90 9.39
CA ASP A 460 -13.42 32.85 8.83
C ASP A 460 -12.20 32.09 8.28
N ALA A 461 -11.79 32.43 7.08
CA ALA A 461 -10.53 31.95 6.52
C ALA A 461 -9.37 32.60 7.31
N PHE A 462 -8.46 31.80 7.89
CA PHE A 462 -7.35 32.33 8.66
C PHE A 462 -5.97 31.94 8.13
N ALA A 463 -5.90 30.93 7.25
CA ALA A 463 -4.66 30.56 6.60
C ALA A 463 -4.91 30.11 5.14
N ASP A 464 -4.00 30.55 4.25
CA ASP A 464 -3.91 30.11 2.85
C ASP A 464 -2.54 29.44 2.67
N THR A 465 -2.54 28.15 2.40
CA THR A 465 -1.31 27.34 2.28
C THR A 465 -0.85 27.15 0.83
N GLY A 466 -1.57 27.77 -0.12
CA GLY A 466 -1.32 27.72 -1.54
C GLY A 466 -2.19 26.71 -2.29
N GLN A 467 -2.37 25.52 -1.77
CA GLN A 467 -3.29 24.53 -2.34
C GLN A 467 -4.53 24.28 -1.47
N SER A 468 -4.54 24.78 -0.23
CA SER A 468 -5.67 24.68 0.69
C SER A 468 -5.96 26.01 1.36
N ILE A 469 -7.25 26.20 1.73
CA ILE A 469 -7.68 27.29 2.61
C ILE A 469 -8.12 26.67 3.92
N VAL A 470 -7.64 27.24 5.03
CA VAL A 470 -7.98 26.79 6.38
C VAL A 470 -8.95 27.80 7.00
N TYR A 471 -10.07 27.29 7.49
CA TYR A 471 -11.12 28.07 8.09
C TYR A 471 -11.27 27.74 9.58
N ARG A 472 -11.60 28.76 10.39
CA ARG A 472 -11.92 28.63 11.80
C ARG A 472 -13.36 29.09 12.03
N ARG A 473 -14.10 28.36 12.87
CA ARG A 473 -15.45 28.74 13.26
C ARG A 473 -15.42 30.03 14.08
N ARG A 474 -16.31 30.97 13.75
CA ARG A 474 -16.52 32.20 14.53
C ARG A 474 -17.00 31.84 15.93
N THR A 475 -16.33 32.32 16.93
CA THR A 475 -16.84 32.32 18.31
C THR A 475 -18.00 33.29 18.33
N LYS A 476 -19.21 32.87 18.74
CA LYS A 476 -20.28 33.84 19.02
C LYS A 476 -19.76 34.73 20.19
N GLN A 477 -19.57 36.00 19.88
CA GLN A 477 -19.38 37.03 20.91
C GLN A 477 -20.65 37.17 21.78
#